data_39c3c8e4060998fad2316e2496ff36c2
#
_entry.id   39c3c8e4060998fad2316e2496ff36c2
#
_cell.length_a   1.000
_cell.length_b   1.000
_cell.length_c   1.000
_cell.angle_alpha   90.00
_cell.angle_beta   90.00
_cell.angle_gamma   90.00
#
_symmetry.space_group_name_H-M   'P 1'
#
loop_
_entity.id
_entity.type
_entity.pdbx_description
1 polymer ?
#
loop_
_entity_poly.entity_id
_entity_poly.type
_entity_poly.pdbx_seq_one_letter_code
_entity_poly.pdbx_strand_id
1 'polypeptide(L)' 'MVPTRRQLPADAATLEAVVAKAFSQRRKVIKNCVAGMFTEQQLVEAGIDPGARPEAVGLEQYVALANILKPVE' A
#
# COMPACT_ATOMS: atom_id res chain seq x y z
N MET A 1 1.32 8.26 25.18
CA MET A 1 1.05 8.23 24.57
C MET A 1 1.39 8.12 23.47
N VAL A 2 1.34 7.59 22.77
CA VAL A 2 1.80 7.41 21.79
C VAL A 2 1.47 8.06 20.71
N PRO A 3 1.78 9.01 20.51
CA PRO A 3 1.51 9.86 19.46
C PRO A 3 2.08 9.48 18.17
N THR A 4 2.95 8.54 18.18
CA THR A 4 3.60 8.23 16.94
C THR A 4 2.68 7.77 15.87
N ARG A 5 1.56 7.15 16.20
CA ARG A 5 0.75 6.70 15.12
C ARG A 5 0.10 7.80 14.38
N ARG A 6 0.10 8.99 14.88
CA ARG A 6 -0.44 10.09 14.14
C ARG A 6 0.40 10.48 12.97
N GLN A 7 1.61 9.98 12.89
CA GLN A 7 2.47 10.29 11.77
C GLN A 7 2.11 9.53 10.53
N LEU A 8 1.30 8.51 10.67
CA LEU A 8 0.85 7.74 9.51
C LEU A 8 -0.49 8.27 9.06
N PRO A 9 -0.59 8.74 7.82
CA PRO A 9 -1.84 9.31 7.33
C PRO A 9 -2.87 8.26 6.96
N ALA A 10 -2.64 7.02 7.31
CA ALA A 10 -3.58 5.96 6.98
C ALA A 10 -3.90 5.16 8.23
N ASP A 11 -5.04 4.48 8.18
CA ASP A 11 -5.43 3.57 9.24
C ASP A 11 -4.40 2.45 9.34
N ALA A 12 -3.88 2.22 10.54
CA ALA A 12 -2.81 1.25 10.73
C ALA A 12 -3.24 -0.16 10.32
N ALA A 13 -4.47 -0.53 10.63
CA ALA A 13 -4.96 -1.86 10.28
C ALA A 13 -5.05 -2.00 8.76
N THR A 14 -5.49 -0.95 8.09
CA THR A 14 -5.58 -0.97 6.64
C THR A 14 -4.18 -1.04 6.03
N LEU A 15 -3.25 -0.27 6.57
CA LEU A 15 -1.88 -0.28 6.08
C LEU A 15 -1.27 -1.67 6.25
N GLU A 16 -1.48 -2.30 7.39
CA GLU A 16 -0.97 -3.64 7.60
C GLU A 16 -1.55 -4.62 6.61
N ALA A 17 -2.84 -4.50 6.32
CA ALA A 17 -3.48 -5.40 5.37
C ALA A 17 -2.89 -5.24 3.98
N VAL A 18 -2.65 -3.99 3.57
CA VAL A 18 -2.06 -3.73 2.26
C VAL A 18 -0.65 -4.30 2.18
N VAL A 19 0.16 -4.05 3.19
CA VAL A 19 1.53 -4.54 3.20
C VAL A 19 1.56 -6.06 3.21
N ALA A 20 0.72 -6.67 4.04
CA ALA A 20 0.67 -8.12 4.12
C ALA A 20 0.25 -8.72 2.78
N LYS A 21 -0.73 -8.11 2.14
CA LYS A 21 -1.18 -8.59 0.84
C LYS A 21 -0.07 -8.50 -0.19
N ALA A 22 0.64 -7.37 -0.20
CA ALA A 22 1.71 -7.16 -1.16
C ALA A 22 2.83 -8.17 -0.95
N PHE A 23 3.23 -8.39 0.29
CA PHE A 23 4.37 -9.25 0.57
C PHE A 23 4.03 -10.72 0.56
N SER A 24 2.75 -11.06 0.52
CA SER A 24 2.38 -12.48 0.43
C SER A 24 2.79 -13.08 -0.91
N GLN A 25 3.02 -12.23 -1.93
CA GLN A 25 3.38 -12.69 -3.26
C GLN A 25 4.55 -11.87 -3.78
N ARG A 26 5.59 -11.75 -3.00
CA ARG A 26 6.68 -10.84 -3.35
C ARG A 26 7.45 -11.25 -4.60
N ARG A 27 7.22 -12.45 -5.11
CA ARG A 27 7.84 -12.85 -6.37
C ARG A 27 7.16 -12.23 -7.57
N LYS A 28 5.95 -11.70 -7.39
CA LYS A 28 5.20 -11.11 -8.48
C LYS A 28 5.32 -9.60 -8.43
N VAL A 29 4.97 -8.97 -9.55
CA VAL A 29 4.96 -7.51 -9.57
C VAL A 29 3.83 -7.02 -8.67
N ILE A 30 3.97 -5.76 -8.22
CA ILE A 30 3.04 -5.23 -7.22
C ILE A 30 1.60 -5.26 -7.70
N LYS A 31 1.35 -5.02 -8.98
CA LYS A 31 -0.03 -5.01 -9.46
C LYS A 31 -0.69 -6.37 -9.31
N ASN A 32 0.07 -7.44 -9.43
CA ASN A 32 -0.48 -8.77 -9.23
C ASN A 32 -0.63 -9.10 -7.75
N CYS A 33 0.26 -8.55 -6.92
CA CYS A 33 0.20 -8.81 -5.50
C CYS A 33 -1.07 -8.24 -4.88
N VAL A 34 -1.48 -7.07 -5.32
CA VAL A 34 -2.64 -6.40 -4.73
C VAL A 34 -3.82 -6.36 -5.71
N ALA A 35 -3.84 -7.28 -6.65
CA ALA A 35 -4.86 -7.25 -7.71
C ALA A 35 -6.28 -7.30 -7.18
N GLY A 36 -6.50 -7.95 -6.06
CA GLY A 36 -7.83 -8.02 -5.48
C GLY A 36 -8.23 -6.78 -4.71
N MET A 37 -7.29 -5.88 -4.44
CA MET A 37 -7.55 -4.69 -3.64
C MET A 37 -7.46 -3.41 -4.44
N PHE A 38 -6.56 -3.36 -5.41
CA PHE A 38 -6.28 -2.14 -6.18
C PHE A 38 -6.19 -2.44 -7.66
N THR A 39 -6.49 -1.42 -8.45
CA THR A 39 -6.27 -1.51 -9.89
C THR A 39 -4.91 -0.94 -10.23
N GLU A 40 -4.47 -1.20 -11.46
CA GLU A 40 -3.21 -0.66 -11.93
C GLU A 40 -3.22 0.87 -11.88
N GLN A 41 -4.36 1.45 -12.24
CA GLN A 41 -4.48 2.91 -12.23
C GLN A 41 -4.30 3.46 -10.82
N GLN A 42 -4.86 2.78 -9.84
CA GLN A 42 -4.72 3.23 -8.46
C GLN A 42 -3.26 3.19 -8.01
N LEU A 43 -2.52 2.19 -8.47
CA LEU A 43 -1.11 2.11 -8.14
C LEU A 43 -0.35 3.30 -8.74
N VAL A 44 -0.65 3.62 -9.99
CA VAL A 44 -0.01 4.75 -10.63
C VAL A 44 -0.34 6.05 -9.89
N GLU A 45 -1.58 6.19 -9.46
CA GLU A 45 -1.98 7.39 -8.73
C GLU A 45 -1.25 7.50 -7.40
N ALA A 46 -0.89 6.38 -6.81
CA ALA A 46 -0.13 6.38 -5.56
C ALA A 46 1.37 6.59 -5.80
N GLY A 47 1.77 6.73 -7.05
CA GLY A 47 3.17 6.90 -7.37
C GLY A 47 3.93 5.59 -7.43
N ILE A 48 3.24 4.49 -7.65
CA ILE A 48 3.86 3.17 -7.68
C ILE A 48 3.90 2.67 -9.11
N ASP A 49 5.05 2.13 -9.49
CA ASP A 49 5.19 1.48 -10.78
C ASP A 49 4.53 0.10 -10.68
N PRO A 50 3.46 -0.15 -11.44
CA PRO A 50 2.77 -1.44 -11.34
C PRO A 50 3.66 -2.62 -11.65
N GLY A 51 4.74 -2.40 -12.40
CA GLY A 51 5.67 -3.46 -12.73
C GLY A 51 6.76 -3.68 -11.70
N ALA A 52 6.76 -2.89 -10.63
CA ALA A 52 7.76 -3.03 -9.59
C ALA A 52 7.40 -4.21 -8.67
N ARG A 53 8.41 -4.67 -7.93
CA ARG A 53 8.19 -5.70 -6.93
C ARG A 53 7.79 -5.04 -5.61
N PRO A 54 7.12 -5.78 -4.73
CA PRO A 54 6.70 -5.19 -3.44
C PRO A 54 7.86 -4.64 -2.64
N GLU A 55 9.01 -5.28 -2.72
CA GLU A 55 10.16 -4.84 -1.95
C GLU A 55 10.74 -3.52 -2.47
N ALA A 56 10.40 -3.16 -3.70
CA ALA A 56 10.86 -1.91 -4.27
C ALA A 56 9.91 -0.75 -3.95
N VAL A 57 8.78 -1.03 -3.36
CA VAL A 57 7.77 -0.01 -3.03
C VAL A 57 8.06 0.52 -1.64
N GLY A 58 8.14 1.84 -1.51
CA GLY A 58 8.43 2.46 -0.23
C GLY A 58 7.22 2.49 0.68
N LEU A 59 7.49 2.69 1.97
CA LEU A 59 6.42 2.75 2.95
C LEU A 59 5.42 3.86 2.63
N GLU A 60 5.92 4.99 2.17
CA GLU A 60 5.04 6.10 1.84
C GLU A 60 4.05 5.73 0.76
N GLN A 61 4.47 4.91 -0.18
CA GLN A 61 3.60 4.47 -1.25
C GLN A 61 2.55 3.50 -0.73
N TYR A 62 2.94 2.65 0.21
CA TYR A 62 1.95 1.77 0.85
C TYR A 62 0.94 2.57 1.64
N VAL A 63 1.37 3.64 2.30
CA VAL A 63 0.46 4.52 3.01
C VAL A 63 -0.52 5.17 2.04
N ALA A 64 -0.04 5.57 0.87
CA ALA A 64 -0.91 6.15 -0.13
C ALA A 64 -1.97 5.15 -0.59
N LEU A 65 -1.56 3.90 -0.77
CA LEU A 65 -2.52 2.85 -1.14
C LEU A 65 -3.55 2.64 -0.04
N ALA A 66 -3.10 2.61 1.20
CA ALA A 66 -4.03 2.45 2.31
C ALA A 66 -5.04 3.58 2.36
N ASN A 67 -4.60 4.79 2.04
CA ASN A 67 -5.50 5.94 2.00
C ASN A 67 -6.53 5.81 0.89
N ILE A 68 -6.15 5.22 -0.21
CA ILE A 68 -7.09 5.00 -1.31
C ILE A 68 -8.16 3.99 -0.87
N LEU A 69 -7.73 2.94 -0.19
CA LEU A 69 -8.65 1.91 0.24
C LEU A 69 -9.54 2.38 1.37
N LYS A 70 -8.97 3.11 2.32
CA LYS A 70 -9.71 3.60 3.47
C LYS A 70 -9.13 4.95 3.89
N PRO A 71 -9.64 6.03 3.33
CA PRO A 71 -9.10 7.36 3.64
C PRO A 71 -9.22 7.71 5.10
N VAL A 72 -8.23 8.41 5.60
CA VAL A 72 -8.25 8.94 6.94
C VAL A 72 -8.91 10.31 6.89
N GLU A 73 -9.78 10.55 7.82
CA GLU A 73 -10.47 11.85 7.85
C GLU A 73 -10.06 12.68 9.01
#